data_591c14b628b125285ac74571d89b9ca0
#
_entry.id   591c14b628b125285ac74571d89b9ca0
#
_cell.length_a   1.000
_cell.length_b   1.000
_cell.length_c   1.000
_cell.angle_alpha   90.00
_cell.angle_beta   90.00
_cell.angle_gamma   90.00
#
_symmetry.space_group_name_H-M   'P 1'
#
loop_
_entity.id
_entity.type
_entity.pdbx_description
1 polymer ?
#
loop_
_entity_poly.entity_id
_entity_poly.type
_entity_poly.pdbx_seq_one_letter_code
_entity_poly.pdbx_strand_id
1 'polypeptide(L)'
;MIKKIIPGIFITAIIAFLSACAGHKGISSNAPLIIREQGSFMAGGTVITSNGVFDPYNPKPDGQTLHGDHAYVFYQLPVNARKLPLIMWHGFGQFSKTWESTPDGREGFQQIFLRQRFPVYLIDQPRRGNAGRSTIAA
;
A
#
# COMPACT_ATOMS: atom_id res chain seq x y z
N MET A 1 -68.75 3.47 -13.02
CA MET A 1 -67.93 2.37 -13.61
C MET A 1 -66.49 2.54 -13.12
N ILE A 2 -66.10 1.74 -12.13
CA ILE A 2 -64.76 1.78 -11.55
C ILE A 2 -63.96 0.71 -12.27
N LYS A 3 -62.92 1.15 -13.05
CA LYS A 3 -61.99 0.26 -13.75
C LYS A 3 -61.08 -0.42 -12.70
N LYS A 4 -61.16 -1.76 -12.61
CA LYS A 4 -60.20 -2.58 -11.82
C LYS A 4 -58.82 -2.45 -12.41
N ILE A 5 -57.91 -1.81 -11.68
CA ILE A 5 -56.47 -1.75 -12.01
C ILE A 5 -55.86 -3.13 -11.64
N ILE A 6 -55.24 -3.74 -12.62
CA ILE A 6 -54.71 -5.11 -12.59
C ILE A 6 -53.51 -5.15 -11.62
N PRO A 7 -53.53 -6.00 -10.56
CA PRO A 7 -52.43 -6.09 -9.58
C PRO A 7 -51.12 -6.71 -10.12
N GLY A 8 -51.12 -7.21 -11.35
CA GLY A 8 -49.96 -7.89 -11.94
C GLY A 8 -48.76 -7.00 -12.28
N ILE A 9 -48.97 -5.68 -12.52
CA ILE A 9 -47.88 -4.78 -12.93
C ILE A 9 -46.95 -4.39 -11.77
N PHE A 10 -47.49 -4.34 -10.55
CA PHE A 10 -46.70 -4.01 -9.37
C PHE A 10 -45.74 -5.14 -8.92
N ILE A 11 -46.12 -6.39 -9.13
CA ILE A 11 -45.27 -7.55 -8.74
C ILE A 11 -44.04 -7.67 -9.68
N THR A 12 -44.22 -7.38 -10.97
CA THR A 12 -43.12 -7.44 -11.95
C THR A 12 -42.07 -6.32 -11.73
N ALA A 13 -42.49 -5.14 -11.28
CA ALA A 13 -41.58 -4.04 -10.95
C ALA A 13 -40.73 -4.32 -9.70
N ILE A 14 -41.26 -4.99 -8.68
CA ILE A 14 -40.53 -5.34 -7.45
C ILE A 14 -39.48 -6.41 -7.72
N ILE A 15 -39.75 -7.38 -8.59
CA ILE A 15 -38.75 -8.43 -8.95
C ILE A 15 -37.58 -7.85 -9.74
N ALA A 16 -37.79 -6.81 -10.56
CA ALA A 16 -36.71 -6.15 -11.30
C ALA A 16 -35.74 -5.37 -10.39
N PHE A 17 -36.20 -4.85 -9.25
CA PHE A 17 -35.32 -4.14 -8.29
C PHE A 17 -34.46 -5.08 -7.45
N LEU A 18 -34.86 -6.34 -7.23
CA LEU A 18 -34.07 -7.30 -6.46
C LEU A 18 -32.94 -7.94 -7.26
N SER A 19 -32.94 -7.82 -8.60
CA SER A 19 -31.87 -8.37 -9.45
C SER A 19 -30.65 -7.46 -9.59
N ALA A 20 -30.70 -6.22 -9.08
CA ALA A 20 -29.59 -5.25 -9.22
C ALA A 20 -28.43 -5.47 -8.24
N CYS A 21 -28.55 -6.37 -7.28
CA CYS A 21 -27.48 -6.69 -6.33
C CYS A 21 -26.65 -7.94 -6.70
N ALA A 22 -26.92 -8.59 -7.81
CA ALA A 22 -26.20 -9.79 -8.23
C ALA A 22 -25.07 -9.42 -9.19
N GLY A 23 -23.84 -9.35 -8.68
CA GLY A 23 -22.69 -9.43 -9.55
C GLY A 23 -21.44 -8.65 -9.26
N HIS A 24 -21.12 -8.31 -8.02
CA HIS A 24 -19.70 -8.16 -7.70
C HIS A 24 -19.12 -9.57 -7.61
N LYS A 25 -18.57 -10.09 -8.71
CA LYS A 25 -17.66 -11.23 -8.62
C LYS A 25 -16.53 -10.79 -7.70
N GLY A 26 -16.61 -11.18 -6.43
CA GLY A 26 -15.52 -10.99 -5.49
C GLY A 26 -14.26 -11.51 -6.15
N ILE A 27 -13.21 -10.71 -6.17
CA ILE A 27 -11.91 -11.13 -6.68
C ILE A 27 -11.53 -12.33 -5.82
N SER A 28 -11.41 -13.53 -6.44
CA SER A 28 -11.08 -14.74 -5.72
C SER A 28 -9.71 -14.55 -5.06
N SER A 29 -9.66 -14.59 -3.74
CA SER A 29 -8.41 -14.54 -2.97
C SER A 29 -7.47 -15.73 -3.29
N ASN A 30 -7.98 -16.79 -3.91
CA ASN A 30 -7.21 -17.97 -4.29
C ASN A 30 -6.48 -17.84 -5.64
N ALA A 31 -6.76 -16.79 -6.42
CA ALA A 31 -6.04 -16.57 -7.67
C ALA A 31 -4.63 -16.00 -7.38
N PRO A 32 -3.59 -16.43 -8.10
CA PRO A 32 -2.25 -15.85 -7.97
C PRO A 32 -2.28 -14.33 -8.14
N LEU A 33 -1.56 -13.62 -7.29
CA LEU A 33 -1.29 -12.20 -7.46
C LEU A 33 -0.03 -12.05 -8.30
N ILE A 34 -0.16 -11.51 -9.52
CA ILE A 34 0.94 -11.38 -10.47
C ILE A 34 1.47 -9.95 -10.41
N ILE A 35 2.69 -9.80 -9.95
CA ILE A 35 3.42 -8.54 -9.87
C ILE A 35 4.35 -8.44 -11.07
N ARG A 36 4.24 -7.35 -11.84
CA ARG A 36 5.11 -7.04 -12.96
C ARG A 36 6.46 -6.50 -12.49
N GLU A 37 6.43 -5.68 -11.44
CA GLU A 37 7.61 -4.98 -10.92
C GLU A 37 7.44 -4.69 -9.44
N GLN A 38 8.53 -4.76 -8.70
CA GLN A 38 8.59 -4.33 -7.29
C GLN A 38 9.99 -3.84 -6.96
N GLY A 39 10.08 -3.03 -5.92
CA GLY A 39 11.34 -2.51 -5.44
C GLY A 39 11.17 -1.62 -4.22
N SER A 40 12.25 -0.97 -3.84
CA SER A 40 12.24 0.01 -2.76
C SER A 40 13.21 1.14 -3.03
N PHE A 41 12.97 2.29 -2.40
CA PHE A 41 13.85 3.44 -2.42
C PHE A 41 13.69 4.26 -1.14
N MET A 42 14.66 5.13 -0.90
CA MET A 42 14.61 6.10 0.20
C MET A 42 14.16 7.46 -0.35
N ALA A 43 13.35 8.18 0.42
CA ALA A 43 12.81 9.48 0.05
C ALA A 43 13.10 10.54 1.12
N GLY A 44 13.59 11.71 0.70
CA GLY A 44 13.95 12.80 1.61
C GLY A 44 15.14 12.47 2.49
N GLY A 45 15.12 13.00 3.71
CA GLY A 45 16.18 12.80 4.69
C GLY A 45 17.29 13.84 4.66
N THR A 46 18.32 13.59 5.46
CA THR A 46 19.51 14.44 5.59
C THR A 46 20.75 13.63 5.24
N VAL A 47 21.66 14.26 4.49
CA VAL A 47 22.98 13.69 4.13
C VAL A 47 24.06 14.56 4.75
N ILE A 48 24.95 13.95 5.54
CA ILE A 48 26.11 14.62 6.13
C ILE A 48 27.36 13.93 5.61
N THR A 49 28.20 14.68 4.93
CA THR A 49 29.51 14.21 4.46
C THR A 49 30.62 14.85 5.27
N SER A 50 31.47 14.03 5.86
CA SER A 50 32.66 14.45 6.62
C SER A 50 33.89 14.35 5.74
N ASN A 51 34.67 15.45 5.68
CA ASN A 51 35.95 15.47 4.97
C ASN A 51 36.95 14.52 5.62
N GLY A 52 37.92 14.04 4.84
CA GLY A 52 38.99 13.18 5.34
C GLY A 52 39.03 11.84 4.62
N VAL A 53 39.77 10.91 5.20
CA VAL A 53 39.93 9.53 4.71
C VAL A 53 39.32 8.59 5.72
N PHE A 54 38.48 7.69 5.25
CA PHE A 54 37.87 6.69 6.10
C PHE A 54 38.93 5.70 6.62
N ASP A 55 38.96 5.53 7.94
CA ASP A 55 39.76 4.52 8.63
C ASP A 55 38.85 3.58 9.40
N PRO A 56 38.73 2.28 9.02
CA PRO A 56 37.86 1.33 9.69
C PRO A 56 38.25 1.01 11.14
N TYR A 57 39.49 1.35 11.53
CA TYR A 57 39.99 1.14 12.88
C TYR A 57 39.83 2.39 13.77
N ASN A 58 39.36 3.50 13.21
CA ASN A 58 39.18 4.76 13.92
C ASN A 58 37.71 5.16 13.87
N PRO A 59 36.96 5.19 14.98
CA PRO A 59 35.52 5.48 15.00
C PRO A 59 35.15 6.95 14.74
N LYS A 60 36.02 7.71 14.07
CA LYS A 60 35.74 9.09 13.67
C LYS A 60 34.91 9.12 12.38
N PRO A 61 34.12 10.18 12.14
CA PRO A 61 33.30 10.30 10.93
C PRO A 61 34.09 10.66 9.67
N ASP A 62 35.43 10.81 9.76
CA ASP A 62 36.27 11.27 8.66
C ASP A 62 36.12 10.39 7.41
N GLY A 63 35.91 11.02 6.25
CA GLY A 63 35.72 10.34 4.97
C GLY A 63 34.42 9.56 4.84
N GLN A 64 33.45 9.73 5.75
CA GLN A 64 32.15 9.05 5.72
C GLN A 64 31.05 9.98 5.20
N THR A 65 30.03 9.38 4.59
CA THR A 65 28.76 10.03 4.28
C THR A 65 27.66 9.29 5.03
N LEU A 66 26.98 10.02 5.91
CA LEU A 66 25.85 9.50 6.70
C LEU A 66 24.55 9.92 6.07
N HIS A 67 23.63 8.98 5.95
CA HIS A 67 22.27 9.20 5.49
C HIS A 67 21.30 8.90 6.64
N GLY A 68 20.43 9.85 6.96
CA GLY A 68 19.46 9.64 8.04
C GLY A 68 18.17 10.40 7.85
N ASP A 69 17.20 10.09 8.70
CA ASP A 69 15.87 10.72 8.72
C ASP A 69 15.15 10.70 7.35
N HIS A 70 15.39 9.68 6.53
CA HIS A 70 14.68 9.42 5.30
C HIS A 70 13.45 8.56 5.54
N ALA A 71 12.46 8.63 4.67
CA ALA A 71 11.39 7.67 4.58
C ALA A 71 11.83 6.47 3.71
N TYR A 72 11.40 5.26 4.07
CA TYR A 72 11.52 4.08 3.22
C TYR A 72 10.24 3.90 2.42
N VAL A 73 10.35 3.63 1.15
CA VAL A 73 9.22 3.34 0.26
C VAL A 73 9.42 1.98 -0.38
N PHE A 74 8.46 1.07 -0.15
CA PHE A 74 8.36 -0.18 -0.88
C PHE A 74 7.22 -0.10 -1.89
N TYR A 75 7.42 -0.52 -3.13
CA TYR A 75 6.39 -0.47 -4.15
C TYR A 75 6.20 -1.80 -4.87
N GLN A 76 4.97 -2.02 -5.32
CA GLN A 76 4.59 -3.14 -6.18
C GLN A 76 3.64 -2.66 -7.28
N LEU A 77 3.94 -3.04 -8.52
CA LEU A 77 3.15 -2.75 -9.70
C LEU A 77 2.57 -4.07 -10.25
N PRO A 78 1.25 -4.27 -10.18
CA PRO A 78 0.65 -5.47 -10.74
C PRO A 78 0.64 -5.44 -12.27
N VAL A 79 0.45 -6.60 -12.90
CA VAL A 79 0.22 -6.68 -14.34
C VAL A 79 -1.05 -5.92 -14.70
N ASN A 80 -1.05 -5.22 -15.83
CA ASN A 80 -2.16 -4.36 -16.29
C ASN A 80 -2.57 -3.31 -15.24
N ALA A 81 -1.59 -2.68 -14.62
CA ALA A 81 -1.77 -1.68 -13.59
C ALA A 81 -2.63 -0.50 -14.04
N ARG A 82 -3.42 0.04 -13.13
CA ARG A 82 -4.10 1.34 -13.29
C ARG A 82 -3.08 2.46 -13.40
N LYS A 83 -3.49 3.59 -14.00
CA LYS A 83 -2.61 4.75 -14.21
C LYS A 83 -2.16 5.40 -12.88
N LEU A 84 -3.07 5.50 -11.92
CA LEU A 84 -2.80 6.18 -10.64
C LEU A 84 -2.48 5.17 -9.55
N PRO A 85 -1.37 5.34 -8.84
CA PRO A 85 -1.01 4.51 -7.70
C PRO A 85 -1.78 4.88 -6.44
N LEU A 86 -1.78 3.96 -5.49
CA LEU A 86 -2.17 4.21 -4.11
C LEU A 86 -0.91 4.33 -3.25
N ILE A 87 -0.84 5.40 -2.48
CA ILE A 87 0.19 5.61 -1.47
C ILE A 87 -0.45 5.30 -0.11
N MET A 88 0.10 4.32 0.59
CA MET A 88 -0.37 3.86 1.89
C MET A 88 0.57 4.35 2.98
N TRP A 89 0.08 5.31 3.73
CA TRP A 89 0.80 5.93 4.84
C TRP A 89 0.22 5.45 6.16
N HIS A 90 1.06 4.93 7.04
CA HIS A 90 0.64 4.41 8.34
C HIS A 90 0.31 5.50 9.36
N GLY A 91 -0.42 5.15 10.42
CA GLY A 91 -0.76 6.03 11.52
C GLY A 91 0.37 6.21 12.56
N PHE A 92 0.10 7.04 13.56
CA PHE A 92 1.02 7.25 14.68
C PHE A 92 1.34 5.93 15.38
N GLY A 93 2.62 5.70 15.68
CA GLY A 93 3.08 4.50 16.37
C GLY A 93 3.09 3.21 15.52
N GLN A 94 2.77 3.30 14.23
CA GLN A 94 2.70 2.18 13.30
C GLN A 94 3.85 2.22 12.27
N PHE A 95 3.81 1.28 11.33
CA PHE A 95 4.69 1.19 10.16
C PHE A 95 3.98 0.43 9.03
N SER A 96 4.61 0.25 7.89
CA SER A 96 4.00 -0.32 6.66
C SER A 96 3.30 -1.66 6.88
N LYS A 97 3.72 -2.47 7.84
CA LYS A 97 3.08 -3.74 8.22
C LYS A 97 1.57 -3.63 8.45
N THR A 98 1.07 -2.45 8.85
CA THR A 98 -0.37 -2.19 9.03
C THR A 98 -1.19 -2.48 7.77
N TRP A 99 -0.61 -2.33 6.59
CA TRP A 99 -1.27 -2.49 5.30
C TRP A 99 -1.12 -3.89 4.70
N GLU A 100 -0.16 -4.67 5.21
CA GLU A 100 0.14 -6.01 4.72
C GLU A 100 -0.90 -7.04 5.21
N SER A 101 -0.47 -8.29 5.43
CA SER A 101 -1.36 -9.34 5.96
C SER A 101 -1.78 -9.07 7.40
N THR A 102 -3.01 -9.46 7.72
CA THR A 102 -3.53 -9.44 9.09
C THR A 102 -2.86 -10.52 9.96
N PRO A 103 -2.91 -10.41 11.32
CA PRO A 103 -2.30 -11.40 12.20
C PRO A 103 -2.88 -12.81 12.06
N ASP A 104 -4.11 -12.93 11.61
CA ASP A 104 -4.79 -14.21 11.32
C ASP A 104 -4.53 -14.74 9.89
N GLY A 105 -3.61 -14.11 9.16
CA GLY A 105 -3.13 -14.58 7.85
C GLY A 105 -3.99 -14.17 6.64
N ARG A 106 -5.02 -13.34 6.83
CA ARG A 106 -5.80 -12.80 5.69
C ARG A 106 -5.01 -11.73 4.94
N GLU A 107 -5.38 -11.52 3.69
CA GLU A 107 -4.87 -10.42 2.89
C GLU A 107 -5.21 -9.07 3.52
N GLY A 108 -4.21 -8.19 3.61
CA GLY A 108 -4.41 -6.81 4.01
C GLY A 108 -4.74 -5.91 2.81
N PHE A 109 -4.86 -4.62 3.07
CA PHE A 109 -5.21 -3.65 2.02
C PHE A 109 -4.23 -3.61 0.86
N GLN A 110 -2.93 -3.85 1.11
CA GLN A 110 -1.92 -3.95 0.06
C GLN A 110 -2.32 -4.97 -1.00
N GLN A 111 -2.58 -6.23 -0.61
CA GLN A 111 -2.94 -7.31 -1.54
C GLN A 111 -4.30 -7.06 -2.19
N ILE A 112 -5.27 -6.58 -1.40
CA ILE A 112 -6.62 -6.28 -1.89
C ILE A 112 -6.57 -5.27 -3.04
N PHE A 113 -5.80 -4.19 -2.91
CA PHE A 113 -5.68 -3.18 -3.95
C PHE A 113 -4.81 -3.62 -5.13
N LEU A 114 -3.75 -4.39 -4.88
CA LEU A 114 -2.97 -5.00 -5.96
C LEU A 114 -3.81 -5.92 -6.83
N ARG A 115 -4.73 -6.73 -6.25
CA ARG A 115 -5.68 -7.54 -7.00
C ARG A 115 -6.65 -6.72 -7.84
N GLN A 116 -6.95 -5.51 -7.41
CA GLN A 116 -7.75 -4.54 -8.17
C GLN A 116 -6.90 -3.74 -9.18
N ARG A 117 -5.64 -4.14 -9.39
CA ARG A 117 -4.67 -3.56 -10.32
C ARG A 117 -4.21 -2.15 -9.97
N PHE A 118 -4.31 -1.72 -8.73
CA PHE A 118 -3.65 -0.50 -8.31
C PHE A 118 -2.15 -0.76 -8.06
N PRO A 119 -1.24 0.06 -8.61
CA PRO A 119 0.10 0.14 -8.08
C PRO A 119 0.03 0.58 -6.62
N VAL A 120 0.79 -0.07 -5.74
CA VAL A 120 0.77 0.22 -4.31
C VAL A 120 2.16 0.63 -3.86
N TYR A 121 2.24 1.72 -3.11
CA TYR A 121 3.43 2.22 -2.46
C TYR A 121 3.19 2.26 -0.95
N LEU A 122 3.97 1.50 -0.19
CA LEU A 122 3.95 1.49 1.26
C LEU A 122 5.06 2.40 1.77
N ILE A 123 4.74 3.32 2.67
CA ILE A 123 5.71 4.28 3.20
C ILE A 123 5.92 4.03 4.69
N ASP A 124 7.18 3.84 5.09
CA ASP A 124 7.61 3.97 6.47
C ASP A 124 8.18 5.37 6.68
N GLN A 125 7.61 6.08 7.62
CA GLN A 125 8.08 7.41 8.02
C GLN A 125 9.51 7.33 8.57
N PRO A 126 10.26 8.43 8.55
CA PRO A 126 11.55 8.51 9.23
C PRO A 126 11.48 7.94 10.64
N ARG A 127 12.45 7.13 11.00
CA ARG A 127 12.58 6.46 12.32
C ARG A 127 11.48 5.42 12.60
N ARG A 128 10.80 4.91 11.56
CA ARG A 128 9.77 3.88 11.66
C ARG A 128 10.08 2.71 10.72
N GLY A 129 9.68 1.51 11.14
CA GLY A 129 9.76 0.32 10.31
C GLY A 129 11.09 0.15 9.58
N ASN A 130 11.02 -0.01 8.27
CA ASN A 130 12.19 -0.21 7.40
C ASN A 130 13.00 1.09 7.14
N ALA A 131 12.49 2.27 7.51
CA ALA A 131 13.27 3.50 7.44
C ALA A 131 14.41 3.53 8.45
N GLY A 132 14.35 2.68 9.47
CA GLY A 132 15.38 2.56 10.49
C GLY A 132 15.46 3.76 11.43
N ARG A 133 16.49 3.78 12.27
CA ARG A 133 16.77 4.91 13.16
C ARG A 133 17.57 5.97 12.42
N SER A 134 17.44 7.23 12.84
CA SER A 134 18.35 8.28 12.39
C SER A 134 19.76 7.99 12.84
N THR A 135 20.72 8.20 11.94
CA THR A 135 22.15 8.10 12.21
C THR A 135 22.81 9.48 12.34
N ILE A 136 22.05 10.55 12.18
CA ILE A 136 22.57 11.91 12.08
C ILE A 136 22.89 12.51 13.44
N ALA A 137 22.41 11.95 14.51
CA ALA A 137 22.59 12.42 15.87
C ALA A 137 23.23 11.36 16.77
N ALA A 138 24.22 10.65 16.26
CA ALA A 138 25.03 9.76 17.09
C ALA A 138 26.29 10.48 17.59
#